data_770ba69a4b60fc14cea969bb522bd6a9
#
_entry.id   770ba69a4b60fc14cea969bb522bd6a9
#
_cell.length_a   1.000
_cell.length_b   1.000
_cell.length_c   1.000
_cell.angle_alpha   90.00
_cell.angle_beta   90.00
_cell.angle_gamma   90.00
#
_symmetry.space_group_name_H-M   'P 1'
#
loop_
_entity.id
_entity.type
_entity.pdbx_description
1 polymer ?
#
loop_
_entity_poly.entity_id
_entity_poly.type
_entity_poly.pdbx_seq_one_letter_code
_entity_poly.pdbx_strand_id
1 'polypeptide(L)'
;MLLVMMVASACITGTRRGYPLYPGPELLEEQRVALLTGYVHDVDGNDVSVHGQSFDLLPGCHVVGTPSKWGTMDSRAGVVITTGPRKFAIKMKAGYSYVIEVGSSSAYFSAPTSPAYVSAREVDARGNTTRTFVPAESPRDLQDCERQP
;
A
#
# COMPACT_ATOMS: atom_id res chain seq x y z
N MET A 1 40.08 -36.15 18.88
CA MET A 1 39.38 -35.72 17.69
C MET A 1 38.15 -34.93 18.15
N LEU A 2 38.28 -33.58 18.20
CA LEU A 2 37.26 -32.69 18.78
C LEU A 2 36.39 -32.17 17.65
N LEU A 3 35.12 -32.54 17.63
CA LEU A 3 34.14 -32.07 16.62
C LEU A 3 33.58 -30.74 17.10
N VAL A 4 34.01 -29.63 16.46
CA VAL A 4 33.45 -28.28 16.68
C VAL A 4 32.16 -28.14 15.89
N MET A 5 31.02 -28.23 16.57
CA MET A 5 29.72 -27.84 15.98
C MET A 5 29.65 -26.32 15.86
N MET A 6 29.78 -25.80 14.64
CA MET A 6 29.40 -24.41 14.32
C MET A 6 27.88 -24.31 14.36
N VAL A 7 27.36 -23.68 15.38
CA VAL A 7 25.96 -23.21 15.42
C VAL A 7 25.88 -21.94 14.57
N ALA A 8 25.33 -22.06 13.37
CA ALA A 8 24.97 -20.93 12.56
C ALA A 8 23.80 -20.19 13.22
N SER A 9 24.09 -19.09 13.90
CA SER A 9 23.06 -18.14 14.35
C SER A 9 22.43 -17.50 13.12
N ALA A 10 21.29 -18.03 12.70
CA ALA A 10 20.42 -17.35 11.75
C ALA A 10 19.89 -16.09 12.45
N CYS A 11 20.41 -14.93 12.06
CA CYS A 11 19.77 -13.65 12.36
C CYS A 11 18.38 -13.67 11.71
N ILE A 12 17.36 -13.96 12.51
CA ILE A 12 15.98 -13.72 12.12
C ILE A 12 15.83 -12.21 12.06
N THR A 13 16.04 -11.63 10.88
CA THR A 13 15.60 -10.28 10.58
C THR A 13 14.08 -10.31 10.65
N GLY A 14 13.52 -9.81 11.76
CA GLY A 14 12.08 -9.71 11.95
C GLY A 14 11.50 -8.84 10.84
N THR A 15 10.97 -9.48 9.83
CA THR A 15 10.24 -8.84 8.75
C THR A 15 8.98 -8.22 9.35
N ARG A 16 8.76 -6.93 9.07
CA ARG A 16 7.55 -6.20 9.48
C ARG A 16 6.37 -6.82 8.73
N ARG A 17 5.58 -7.63 9.42
CA ARG A 17 4.32 -8.14 8.89
C ARG A 17 3.25 -7.06 8.97
N GLY A 18 2.40 -7.02 7.95
CA GLY A 18 1.19 -6.22 7.95
C GLY A 18 0.08 -6.84 8.81
N TYR A 19 -0.99 -6.09 9.02
CA TYR A 19 -2.23 -6.62 9.58
C TYR A 19 -2.89 -7.54 8.55
N PRO A 20 -3.24 -8.81 8.90
CA PRO A 20 -3.82 -9.75 7.95
C PRO A 20 -5.26 -9.36 7.58
N LEU A 21 -5.52 -9.18 6.29
CA LEU A 21 -6.85 -8.90 5.73
C LEU A 21 -7.39 -10.10 4.92
N TYR A 22 -7.03 -11.30 5.31
CA TYR A 22 -7.53 -12.54 4.70
C TYR A 22 -8.19 -13.42 5.75
N PRO A 23 -9.15 -14.29 5.35
CA PRO A 23 -9.86 -15.14 6.27
C PRO A 23 -8.95 -16.25 6.82
N GLY A 24 -9.15 -16.58 8.10
CA GLY A 24 -8.49 -17.70 8.77
C GLY A 24 -7.62 -17.26 9.95
N PRO A 25 -7.40 -18.15 10.91
CA PRO A 25 -6.63 -17.84 12.12
C PRO A 25 -5.12 -17.96 11.92
N GLU A 26 -4.67 -18.57 10.81
CA GLU A 26 -3.25 -18.82 10.56
C GLU A 26 -2.62 -17.67 9.77
N LEU A 27 -1.46 -17.22 10.25
CA LEU A 27 -0.64 -16.28 9.50
C LEU A 27 0.01 -17.01 8.33
N LEU A 28 -0.28 -16.56 7.11
CA LEU A 28 0.34 -17.09 5.91
C LEU A 28 1.80 -16.65 5.83
N GLU A 29 2.62 -17.45 5.14
CA GLU A 29 3.99 -17.09 4.84
C GLU A 29 4.04 -15.83 3.94
N GLU A 30 5.05 -14.98 4.13
CA GLU A 30 5.23 -13.73 3.36
C GLU A 30 5.25 -13.95 1.85
N GLN A 31 5.76 -15.11 1.40
CA GLN A 31 5.79 -15.47 -0.01
C GLN A 31 4.40 -15.76 -0.60
N ARG A 32 3.38 -15.96 0.24
CA ARG A 32 2.00 -16.28 -0.16
C ARG A 32 1.06 -15.09 -0.13
N VAL A 33 1.48 -13.98 0.45
CA VAL A 33 0.70 -12.75 0.57
C VAL A 33 1.37 -11.60 -0.17
N ALA A 34 0.61 -10.57 -0.46
CA ALA A 34 1.10 -9.27 -0.89
C ALA A 34 1.07 -8.32 0.31
N LEU A 35 2.10 -7.50 0.48
CA LEU A 35 2.14 -6.46 1.51
C LEU A 35 1.69 -5.13 0.91
N LEU A 36 0.62 -4.56 1.44
CA LEU A 36 0.17 -3.21 1.12
C LEU A 36 0.57 -2.25 2.22
N THR A 37 1.24 -1.15 1.88
CA THR A 37 1.65 -0.12 2.85
C THR A 37 1.30 1.28 2.36
N GLY A 38 1.11 2.20 3.29
CA GLY A 38 0.86 3.62 3.01
C GLY A 38 -0.45 4.13 3.58
N TYR A 39 -0.91 5.24 3.05
CA TYR A 39 -2.11 5.92 3.54
C TYR A 39 -3.37 5.27 2.98
N VAL A 40 -3.78 4.17 3.59
CA VAL A 40 -4.95 3.39 3.19
C VAL A 40 -6.03 3.52 4.24
N HIS A 41 -7.26 3.80 3.82
CA HIS A 41 -8.43 3.92 4.67
C HIS A 41 -9.34 2.70 4.57
N ASP A 42 -9.58 2.19 3.37
CA ASP A 42 -10.34 0.97 3.14
C ASP A 42 -9.67 0.04 2.14
N VAL A 43 -9.93 -1.25 2.27
CA VAL A 43 -9.53 -2.29 1.34
C VAL A 43 -10.73 -3.20 1.10
N ASP A 44 -11.12 -3.35 -0.17
CA ASP A 44 -12.26 -4.16 -0.61
C ASP A 44 -13.56 -3.83 0.15
N GLY A 45 -13.75 -2.53 0.42
CA GLY A 45 -14.92 -2.01 1.13
C GLY A 45 -14.87 -2.14 2.67
N ASN A 46 -13.79 -2.65 3.23
CA ASN A 46 -13.60 -2.75 4.68
C ASN A 46 -12.75 -1.59 5.18
N ASP A 47 -13.20 -0.89 6.21
CA ASP A 47 -12.43 0.15 6.88
C ASP A 47 -11.25 -0.48 7.63
N VAL A 48 -10.04 -0.09 7.27
CA VAL A 48 -8.79 -0.61 7.84
C VAL A 48 -8.01 0.46 8.61
N SER A 49 -8.56 1.65 8.73
CA SER A 49 -7.89 2.83 9.31
C SER A 49 -7.40 2.63 10.75
N VAL A 50 -8.04 1.75 11.51
CA VAL A 50 -7.69 1.43 12.90
C VAL A 50 -6.54 0.40 13.02
N HIS A 51 -6.17 -0.27 11.94
CA HIS A 51 -5.17 -1.35 11.94
C HIS A 51 -3.76 -0.91 11.53
N GLY A 52 -3.55 0.39 11.38
CA GLY A 52 -2.24 0.96 11.01
C GLY A 52 -2.09 1.22 9.51
N GLN A 53 -0.89 1.04 8.99
CA GLN A 53 -0.53 1.41 7.62
C GLN A 53 0.13 0.26 6.82
N SER A 54 0.04 -0.95 7.32
CA SER A 54 0.62 -2.13 6.67
C SER A 54 -0.34 -3.30 6.76
N PHE A 55 -0.66 -3.90 5.62
CA PHE A 55 -1.68 -4.94 5.49
C PHE A 55 -1.18 -6.09 4.64
N ASP A 56 -1.38 -7.31 5.11
CA ASP A 56 -1.13 -8.54 4.35
C ASP A 56 -2.41 -8.95 3.63
N LEU A 57 -2.34 -9.12 2.31
CA LEU A 57 -3.45 -9.43 1.42
C LEU A 57 -3.16 -10.70 0.62
N LEU A 58 -4.18 -11.45 0.27
CA LEU A 58 -4.01 -12.51 -0.74
C LEU A 58 -3.64 -11.89 -2.09
N PRO A 59 -2.89 -12.60 -2.94
CA PRO A 59 -2.63 -12.13 -4.28
C PRO A 59 -3.95 -12.05 -5.08
N GLY A 60 -4.10 -11.02 -5.88
CA GLY A 60 -5.33 -10.77 -6.62
C GLY A 60 -5.54 -9.30 -6.93
N CYS A 61 -6.74 -8.96 -7.37
CA CYS A 61 -7.13 -7.59 -7.57
C CYS A 61 -7.83 -7.06 -6.31
N HIS A 62 -7.40 -5.91 -5.81
CA HIS A 62 -7.95 -5.26 -4.63
C HIS A 62 -8.36 -3.83 -4.94
N VAL A 63 -9.49 -3.41 -4.39
CA VAL A 63 -9.93 -2.02 -4.41
C VAL A 63 -9.46 -1.35 -3.13
N VAL A 64 -8.59 -0.36 -3.28
CA VAL A 64 -7.96 0.36 -2.18
C VAL A 64 -8.47 1.78 -2.13
N GLY A 65 -8.91 2.23 -0.96
CA GLY A 65 -9.37 3.59 -0.72
C GLY A 65 -8.36 4.39 0.10
N THR A 66 -8.15 5.65 -0.30
CA THR A 66 -7.38 6.62 0.46
C THR A 66 -8.32 7.56 1.24
N PRO A 67 -7.88 8.11 2.38
CA PRO A 67 -8.72 9.04 3.13
C PRO A 67 -9.06 10.29 2.34
N SER A 68 -10.21 10.90 2.68
CA SER A 68 -10.74 12.09 2.01
C SER A 68 -10.02 13.39 2.37
N LYS A 69 -9.15 13.36 3.37
CA LYS A 69 -8.48 14.55 3.88
C LYS A 69 -6.98 14.43 3.72
N TRP A 70 -6.46 15.14 2.76
CA TRP A 70 -5.04 15.42 2.63
C TRP A 70 -4.82 16.88 2.95
N GLY A 71 -4.23 17.14 4.10
CA GLY A 71 -3.81 18.48 4.45
C GLY A 71 -2.32 18.63 4.18
N THR A 72 -1.94 19.35 3.15
CA THR A 72 -0.66 20.05 3.16
C THR A 72 -0.94 21.41 3.77
N MET A 73 -0.50 21.62 5.00
CA MET A 73 -0.41 22.97 5.54
C MET A 73 0.71 23.68 4.78
N ASP A 74 0.35 24.55 3.86
CA ASP A 74 1.24 25.63 3.50
C ASP A 74 1.26 26.60 4.67
N SER A 75 2.37 26.65 5.38
CA SER A 75 2.58 27.51 6.54
C SER A 75 2.44 29.01 6.27
N ARG A 76 2.27 29.41 5.01
CA ARG A 76 2.10 30.80 4.58
C ARG A 76 0.68 31.20 4.18
N ALA A 77 -0.18 30.27 3.80
CA ALA A 77 -1.51 30.60 3.27
C ALA A 77 -2.68 29.94 4.02
N GLY A 78 -2.44 29.02 4.93
CA GLY A 78 -3.51 28.35 5.69
C GLY A 78 -4.49 27.54 4.82
N VAL A 79 -4.12 27.21 3.58
CA VAL A 79 -4.99 26.50 2.65
C VAL A 79 -4.89 24.99 2.86
N VAL A 80 -5.95 24.40 3.39
CA VAL A 80 -6.15 22.96 3.41
C VAL A 80 -6.77 22.55 2.08
N ILE A 81 -6.01 21.89 1.22
CA ILE A 81 -6.57 21.29 0.00
C ILE A 81 -7.17 19.95 0.40
N THR A 82 -8.48 19.89 0.48
CA THR A 82 -9.23 18.65 0.71
C THR A 82 -9.51 18.01 -0.64
N THR A 83 -8.87 16.87 -0.91
CA THR A 83 -9.31 15.98 -2.00
C THR A 83 -10.29 14.98 -1.41
N GLY A 84 -11.36 14.64 -2.14
CA GLY A 84 -12.32 13.61 -1.74
C GLY A 84 -11.65 12.22 -1.62
N PRO A 85 -12.34 11.24 -1.01
CA PRO A 85 -11.84 9.88 -0.97
C PRO A 85 -11.64 9.35 -2.39
N ARG A 86 -10.50 8.71 -2.63
CA ARG A 86 -10.19 8.12 -3.94
C ARG A 86 -10.13 6.62 -3.79
N LYS A 87 -10.75 5.92 -4.72
CA LYS A 87 -10.68 4.46 -4.83
C LYS A 87 -9.98 4.08 -6.11
N PHE A 88 -9.14 3.07 -6.04
CA PHE A 88 -8.39 2.56 -7.17
C PHE A 88 -8.17 1.06 -7.08
N ALA A 89 -8.08 0.42 -8.23
CA ALA A 89 -7.82 -1.00 -8.37
C ALA A 89 -6.32 -1.27 -8.48
N ILE A 90 -5.82 -2.22 -7.71
CA ILE A 90 -4.43 -2.67 -7.77
C ILE A 90 -4.41 -4.20 -7.87
N LYS A 91 -3.78 -4.71 -8.95
CA LYS A 91 -3.50 -6.14 -9.06
C LYS A 91 -2.19 -6.46 -8.35
N MET A 92 -2.28 -7.24 -7.28
CA MET A 92 -1.18 -7.58 -6.40
C MET A 92 -0.68 -9.01 -6.62
N LYS A 93 0.61 -9.22 -6.49
CA LYS A 93 1.28 -10.50 -6.63
C LYS A 93 1.78 -10.99 -5.27
N ALA A 94 1.73 -12.29 -5.04
CA ALA A 94 2.33 -12.91 -3.86
C ALA A 94 3.83 -12.61 -3.74
N GLY A 95 4.31 -12.34 -2.53
CA GLY A 95 5.72 -12.04 -2.26
C GLY A 95 6.17 -10.64 -2.66
N TYR A 96 5.27 -9.76 -3.10
CA TYR A 96 5.58 -8.37 -3.45
C TYR A 96 4.99 -7.40 -2.43
N SER A 97 5.63 -6.26 -2.30
CA SER A 97 5.12 -5.13 -1.51
C SER A 97 4.63 -4.02 -2.43
N TYR A 98 3.53 -3.39 -2.06
CA TYR A 98 2.91 -2.27 -2.75
C TYR A 98 2.86 -1.07 -1.82
N VAL A 99 3.58 -0.02 -2.16
CA VAL A 99 3.67 1.21 -1.37
C VAL A 99 2.80 2.27 -2.03
N ILE A 100 1.76 2.71 -1.32
CA ILE A 100 0.88 3.79 -1.77
C ILE A 100 1.47 5.12 -1.32
N GLU A 101 1.79 5.95 -2.28
CA GLU A 101 2.34 7.27 -2.06
C GLU A 101 1.33 8.31 -2.58
N VAL A 102 1.07 9.31 -1.77
CA VAL A 102 0.26 10.45 -2.17
C VAL A 102 1.16 11.66 -2.15
N GLY A 103 1.21 12.33 -3.27
CA GLY A 103 1.99 13.54 -3.45
C GLY A 103 1.12 14.71 -3.85
N SER A 104 1.55 15.90 -3.48
CA SER A 104 1.09 17.12 -4.09
C SER A 104 2.15 17.56 -5.10
N SER A 105 1.75 17.86 -6.35
CA SER A 105 2.63 18.57 -7.23
C SER A 105 2.71 20.02 -6.73
N SER A 106 3.68 20.31 -5.87
CA SER A 106 4.02 21.70 -5.57
C SER A 106 4.77 22.27 -6.77
N ALA A 107 4.02 22.65 -7.79
CA ALA A 107 4.54 23.62 -8.74
C ALA A 107 4.64 24.94 -7.97
N TYR A 108 5.83 25.35 -7.67
CA TYR A 108 6.13 26.66 -7.11
C TYR A 108 5.31 27.73 -7.86
N PHE A 109 4.44 28.40 -7.14
CA PHE A 109 3.96 29.78 -7.40
C PHE A 109 2.87 30.09 -8.40
N SER A 110 2.05 29.22 -8.96
CA SER A 110 1.00 29.80 -9.82
C SER A 110 -0.34 29.10 -10.01
N ALA A 111 -0.67 28.05 -9.29
CA ALA A 111 -2.06 27.57 -9.33
C ALA A 111 -2.48 26.97 -7.99
N PRO A 112 -3.61 27.42 -7.41
CA PRO A 112 -4.10 26.90 -6.13
C PRO A 112 -4.72 25.49 -6.20
N THR A 113 -4.56 24.76 -7.30
CA THR A 113 -5.25 23.49 -7.55
C THR A 113 -4.39 22.48 -8.30
N SER A 114 -3.19 22.21 -7.83
CA SER A 114 -2.54 20.97 -8.32
C SER A 114 -3.22 19.79 -7.65
N PRO A 115 -3.89 18.90 -8.40
CA PRO A 115 -4.55 17.74 -7.82
C PRO A 115 -3.50 16.87 -7.14
N ALA A 116 -3.78 16.42 -5.91
CA ALA A 116 -3.00 15.41 -5.27
C ALA A 116 -2.97 14.18 -6.20
N TYR A 117 -1.79 13.68 -6.49
CA TYR A 117 -1.66 12.47 -7.26
C TYR A 117 -1.43 11.28 -6.33
N VAL A 118 -1.95 10.12 -6.73
CA VAL A 118 -1.67 8.86 -6.09
C VAL A 118 -0.76 8.07 -7.00
N SER A 119 0.32 7.55 -6.46
CA SER A 119 1.18 6.61 -7.15
C SER A 119 1.35 5.35 -6.31
N ALA A 120 1.58 4.23 -6.96
CA ALA A 120 1.91 2.98 -6.32
C ALA A 120 3.29 2.51 -6.79
N ARG A 121 4.07 2.00 -5.85
CA ARG A 121 5.38 1.42 -6.10
C ARG A 121 5.33 -0.07 -5.78
N GLU A 122 5.64 -0.90 -6.77
CA GLU A 122 5.79 -2.36 -6.61
C GLU A 122 7.23 -2.68 -6.27
N VAL A 123 7.45 -3.42 -5.19
CA VAL A 123 8.76 -3.78 -4.64
C VAL A 123 8.84 -5.30 -4.52
N ASP A 124 9.92 -5.90 -5.01
CA ASP A 124 10.14 -7.33 -4.92
C ASP A 124 10.61 -7.77 -3.51
N ALA A 125 10.72 -9.07 -3.29
CA ALA A 125 11.19 -9.65 -2.03
C ALA A 125 12.64 -9.25 -1.64
N ARG A 126 13.41 -8.71 -2.58
CA ARG A 126 14.78 -8.21 -2.35
C ARG A 126 14.81 -6.73 -1.99
N GLY A 127 13.65 -6.06 -1.98
CA GLY A 127 13.53 -4.64 -1.72
C GLY A 127 13.77 -3.75 -2.95
N ASN A 128 13.84 -4.32 -4.17
CA ASN A 128 14.02 -3.54 -5.38
C ASN A 128 12.67 -3.07 -5.92
N THR A 129 12.58 -1.80 -6.26
CA THR A 129 11.40 -1.28 -6.98
C THR A 129 11.38 -1.85 -8.40
N THR A 130 10.36 -2.65 -8.71
CA THR A 130 10.18 -3.25 -10.03
C THR A 130 9.41 -2.35 -10.98
N ARG A 131 8.48 -1.56 -10.44
CA ARG A 131 7.77 -0.52 -11.20
C ARG A 131 7.14 0.52 -10.28
N THR A 132 6.94 1.71 -10.85
CA THR A 132 6.09 2.76 -10.29
C THR A 132 4.97 3.03 -11.28
N PHE A 133 3.73 3.14 -10.81
CA PHE A 133 2.57 3.32 -11.67
C PHE A 133 1.49 4.15 -10.98
N VAL A 134 0.60 4.73 -11.79
CA VAL A 134 -0.63 5.35 -11.29
C VAL A 134 -1.70 4.25 -11.25
N PRO A 135 -2.31 3.96 -10.09
CA PRO A 135 -3.36 2.98 -9.99
C PRO A 135 -4.59 3.34 -10.83
N ALA A 136 -5.30 2.32 -11.30
CA ALA A 136 -6.50 2.52 -12.11
C ALA A 136 -7.68 3.00 -11.25
N GLU A 137 -8.29 4.12 -11.64
CA GLU A 137 -9.43 4.74 -10.93
C GLU A 137 -10.74 4.68 -11.72
N SER A 138 -10.72 4.14 -12.94
CA SER A 138 -11.93 4.12 -13.74
C SER A 138 -13.02 3.25 -13.11
N PRO A 139 -14.31 3.63 -13.19
CA PRO A 139 -15.40 2.81 -12.66
C PRO A 139 -15.40 1.38 -13.22
N ARG A 140 -14.95 1.20 -14.45
CA ARG A 140 -14.85 -0.11 -15.09
C ARG A 140 -13.77 -0.98 -14.43
N ASP A 141 -12.57 -0.41 -14.22
CA ASP A 141 -11.47 -1.15 -13.60
C ASP A 141 -11.81 -1.53 -12.16
N LEU A 142 -12.48 -0.65 -11.41
CA LEU A 142 -12.96 -0.94 -10.07
C LEU A 142 -13.97 -2.09 -10.06
N GLN A 143 -14.97 -2.08 -10.95
CA GLN A 143 -15.96 -3.15 -11.05
C GLN A 143 -15.35 -4.48 -11.50
N ASP A 144 -14.39 -4.43 -12.43
CA ASP A 144 -13.71 -5.63 -12.91
C ASP A 144 -12.85 -6.25 -11.79
N CYS A 145 -12.27 -5.41 -10.93
CA CYS A 145 -11.52 -5.83 -9.76
C CYS A 145 -12.43 -6.47 -8.69
N GLU A 146 -13.56 -5.86 -8.37
CA GLU A 146 -14.54 -6.38 -7.41
C GLU A 146 -15.14 -7.74 -7.82
N ARG A 147 -15.18 -8.05 -9.11
CA ARG A 147 -15.68 -9.32 -9.65
C ARG A 147 -14.67 -10.45 -9.67
N GLN A 148 -13.41 -10.16 -9.43
CA GLN A 148 -12.34 -11.17 -9.38
C GLN A 148 -12.18 -11.62 -7.93
N PRO A 149 -12.59 -12.86 -7.58
CA PRO A 149 -12.42 -13.40 -6.25
C PRO A 149 -10.94 -13.66 -5.91
#